data_573b348661d45420628e4a1772a6f2e0
#
_entry.id   573b348661d45420628e4a1772a6f2e0
#
_cell.length_a   1.000
_cell.length_b   1.000
_cell.length_c   1.000
_cell.angle_alpha   90.00
_cell.angle_beta   90.00
_cell.angle_gamma   90.00
#
_symmetry.space_group_name_H-M   'P 1'
#
loop_
_entity.id
_entity.type
_entity.pdbx_description
1 polymer ?
#
loop_
_entity_poly.entity_id
_entity_poly.type
_entity_poly.pdbx_seq_one_letter_code
_entity_poly.pdbx_strand_id
1 'polypeptide(L)'
;MPDPARLRLMQSRRRWLKQAGVLASSTALPLWIPGSAAQSDSPLSTLPRTALVIGNTRYAHAPLRNPVNDAKAIGGELQKLGFKVDLLLDAGRAQMTNSIQAFGGALAKTKGVGLFYYAGHGAQLAWRNYLIPVDAEIDKLEDMRDKTVELNSVLQGLIKAANPMNVIILDACRDNPFGNRVLIEQKGLSQFDAPPGSLLAYATSPGNTAADGEGENGLYTENLLRELETPAAKIEDVFKRVRLAVRRRSEGRQIPGESTSIEEDFYFQPPKQSRKLSEAELEKQFQEELAGWESVKDSKEPAPIEAYLHRFPSGKFSELAQFRLNRVLAKRETAVQVAAVGIALKPASGGNPDIAAIAGSANPFTKGTAGADPNYKAGDRYRYRVVDLFTKLESREGRGGMVKQVTDTEVIYGNGRVTDLLGNMSKDPQGRTFVGNQIFIAEYSVGRRWTTIFRGTNLHDEENEWTLDLKVVGREAHTVPAGTFDAFKVQGSGYVRTKGFRVQMTYWVAPDRVRPFIAQEFTVQGQGGRYRKTDRVELVDFRQT
;
A
#
# COMPACT_ATOMS: atom_id res chain seq x y z
N MET A 1 -23.49 55.16 -34.57
CA MET A 1 -24.12 54.39 -35.69
C MET A 1 -23.14 53.20 -36.00
N PRO A 2 -23.50 51.97 -35.90
CA PRO A 2 -22.59 50.86 -36.20
C PRO A 2 -22.56 50.55 -37.68
N ASP A 3 -21.37 50.23 -38.16
CA ASP A 3 -20.94 49.97 -39.53
C ASP A 3 -21.79 48.90 -40.25
N PRO A 4 -22.35 49.22 -41.46
CA PRO A 4 -23.20 48.30 -42.24
C PRO A 4 -22.45 47.05 -42.76
N ALA A 5 -21.12 47.00 -42.73
CA ALA A 5 -20.33 45.89 -43.25
C ALA A 5 -20.38 44.67 -42.33
N ARG A 6 -20.62 44.86 -41.03
CA ARG A 6 -20.72 43.74 -40.05
C ARG A 6 -22.07 43.00 -40.06
N LEU A 7 -23.12 43.65 -40.59
CA LEU A 7 -24.44 43.00 -40.67
C LEU A 7 -24.58 42.07 -41.89
N ARG A 8 -23.78 42.22 -42.92
CA ARG A 8 -23.85 41.34 -44.12
C ARG A 8 -23.12 40.00 -43.93
N LEU A 9 -22.16 39.92 -43.03
CA LEU A 9 -21.45 38.68 -42.75
C LEU A 9 -22.22 37.71 -41.85
N MET A 10 -23.19 38.17 -41.09
CA MET A 10 -24.03 37.31 -40.25
C MET A 10 -25.25 36.71 -40.98
N GLN A 11 -25.64 37.27 -42.10
CA GLN A 11 -26.78 36.77 -42.88
C GLN A 11 -26.38 35.72 -43.94
N SER A 12 -25.11 35.64 -44.34
CA SER A 12 -24.64 34.63 -45.31
C SER A 12 -24.45 33.25 -44.68
N ARG A 13 -24.22 33.16 -43.35
CA ARG A 13 -24.06 31.86 -42.65
C ARG A 13 -25.38 31.14 -42.36
N ARG A 14 -26.53 31.81 -42.42
CA ARG A 14 -27.84 31.18 -42.20
C ARG A 14 -28.50 30.60 -43.44
N ARG A 15 -28.00 30.87 -44.67
CA ARG A 15 -28.54 30.34 -45.92
C ARG A 15 -27.89 29.02 -46.40
N TRP A 16 -26.75 28.62 -45.85
CA TRP A 16 -26.06 27.38 -46.24
C TRP A 16 -26.54 26.12 -45.51
N LEU A 17 -27.42 26.24 -44.51
CA LEU A 17 -27.95 25.14 -43.71
C LEU A 17 -29.36 24.67 -44.12
N LYS A 18 -29.88 25.08 -45.26
CA LYS A 18 -31.24 24.70 -45.71
C LYS A 18 -31.32 23.93 -47.04
N GLN A 19 -30.21 23.52 -47.64
CA GLN A 19 -30.23 22.68 -48.83
C GLN A 19 -29.20 21.57 -48.77
N ALA A 20 -29.42 20.57 -47.90
CA ALA A 20 -28.91 19.21 -48.01
C ALA A 20 -29.93 18.31 -47.35
N GLY A 21 -30.96 18.03 -48.09
CA GLY A 21 -31.94 17.00 -47.75
C GLY A 21 -31.54 15.68 -48.38
N VAL A 22 -31.68 14.66 -47.60
CA VAL A 22 -32.00 13.26 -47.95
C VAL A 22 -30.96 12.49 -48.77
N LEU A 23 -30.17 11.71 -48.07
CA LEU A 23 -29.91 10.31 -48.43
C LEU A 23 -29.62 9.57 -47.11
N ALA A 24 -30.62 8.84 -46.65
CA ALA A 24 -30.54 7.92 -45.54
C ALA A 24 -29.78 6.67 -46.02
N SER A 25 -28.57 6.48 -45.54
CA SER A 25 -27.95 5.16 -45.46
C SER A 25 -27.65 4.87 -43.98
N SER A 26 -28.42 3.94 -43.49
CA SER A 26 -28.34 3.39 -42.12
C SER A 26 -27.02 2.67 -41.91
N THR A 27 -26.01 3.36 -41.39
CA THR A 27 -24.90 2.75 -40.69
C THR A 27 -25.13 3.00 -39.21
N ALA A 28 -25.60 1.97 -38.52
CA ALA A 28 -25.68 1.93 -37.07
C ALA A 28 -24.26 2.08 -36.51
N LEU A 29 -23.91 3.29 -36.10
CA LEU A 29 -22.80 3.52 -35.19
C LEU A 29 -23.19 2.90 -33.85
N PRO A 30 -22.38 2.03 -33.26
CA PRO A 30 -22.66 1.55 -31.93
C PRO A 30 -22.67 2.78 -31.00
N LEU A 31 -23.80 3.04 -30.38
CA LEU A 31 -23.90 3.92 -29.23
C LEU A 31 -23.00 3.29 -28.14
N TRP A 32 -21.80 3.83 -28.01
CA TRP A 32 -20.96 3.59 -26.86
C TRP A 32 -21.66 4.23 -25.66
N ILE A 33 -22.54 3.48 -25.02
CA ILE A 33 -23.01 3.77 -23.68
C ILE A 33 -21.75 3.65 -22.82
N PRO A 34 -21.30 4.72 -22.14
CA PRO A 34 -20.24 4.54 -21.14
C PRO A 34 -20.81 3.58 -20.11
N GLY A 35 -20.36 2.35 -20.16
CA GLY A 35 -20.66 1.36 -19.15
C GLY A 35 -20.30 1.97 -17.80
N SER A 36 -21.31 2.19 -16.96
CA SER A 36 -21.10 2.35 -15.53
C SER A 36 -20.14 1.24 -15.15
N ALA A 37 -18.99 1.59 -14.59
CA ALA A 37 -18.11 0.59 -13.99
C ALA A 37 -18.96 -0.13 -12.91
N ALA A 38 -19.57 -1.25 -13.32
CA ALA A 38 -19.96 -2.25 -12.37
C ALA A 38 -18.68 -2.53 -11.58
N GLN A 39 -18.75 -2.54 -10.25
CA GLN A 39 -17.79 -3.31 -9.48
C GLN A 39 -17.94 -4.74 -10.02
N SER A 40 -17.12 -5.04 -11.03
CA SER A 40 -16.97 -6.40 -11.53
C SER A 40 -16.39 -7.19 -10.39
N ASP A 41 -16.99 -8.33 -10.07
CA ASP A 41 -16.32 -9.36 -9.29
C ASP A 41 -14.90 -9.44 -9.86
N SER A 42 -13.88 -9.24 -9.01
CA SER A 42 -12.49 -9.29 -9.49
C SER A 42 -12.33 -10.59 -10.28
N PRO A 43 -11.83 -10.55 -11.51
CA PRO A 43 -11.61 -11.76 -12.31
C PRO A 43 -10.84 -12.81 -11.52
N LEU A 44 -9.98 -12.38 -10.59
CA LEU A 44 -9.21 -13.26 -9.69
C LEU A 44 -10.07 -14.12 -8.76
N SER A 45 -11.30 -13.71 -8.41
CA SER A 45 -12.16 -14.45 -7.48
C SER A 45 -12.70 -15.76 -8.06
N THR A 46 -12.79 -15.85 -9.40
CA THR A 46 -13.31 -17.01 -10.13
C THR A 46 -12.23 -17.95 -10.62
N LEU A 47 -10.96 -17.57 -10.50
CA LEU A 47 -9.84 -18.37 -10.97
C LEU A 47 -9.57 -19.60 -10.10
N PRO A 48 -9.02 -20.69 -10.67
CA PRO A 48 -8.54 -21.83 -9.89
C PRO A 48 -7.51 -21.38 -8.84
N ARG A 49 -7.59 -21.95 -7.64
CA ARG A 49 -6.71 -21.64 -6.52
C ARG A 49 -5.85 -22.83 -6.19
N THR A 50 -4.52 -22.67 -6.18
CA THR A 50 -3.57 -23.74 -5.86
C THR A 50 -2.59 -23.24 -4.79
N ALA A 51 -2.33 -24.06 -3.77
CA ALA A 51 -1.38 -23.72 -2.71
C ALA A 51 -0.35 -24.83 -2.52
N LEU A 52 0.90 -24.42 -2.24
CA LEU A 52 1.95 -25.27 -1.69
C LEU A 52 2.24 -24.77 -0.28
N VAL A 53 2.05 -25.64 0.71
CA VAL A 53 2.20 -25.33 2.13
C VAL A 53 3.27 -26.24 2.73
N ILE A 54 4.33 -25.67 3.29
CA ILE A 54 5.48 -26.40 3.84
C ILE A 54 5.65 -26.01 5.31
N GLY A 55 5.76 -27.01 6.19
CA GLY A 55 6.05 -26.84 7.61
C GLY A 55 7.17 -27.78 8.07
N ASN A 56 8.30 -27.21 8.50
CA ASN A 56 9.48 -27.93 8.92
C ASN A 56 9.77 -27.70 10.40
N THR A 57 9.72 -28.76 11.20
CA THR A 57 9.88 -28.74 12.66
C THR A 57 11.10 -29.55 13.11
N ARG A 58 11.32 -30.76 12.49
CA ARG A 58 12.27 -31.77 12.97
C ARG A 58 13.67 -31.57 12.39
N TYR A 59 14.29 -30.45 12.74
CA TYR A 59 15.69 -30.22 12.42
C TYR A 59 16.59 -30.99 13.41
N ALA A 60 17.69 -31.54 12.92
CA ALA A 60 18.68 -32.25 13.76
C ALA A 60 19.28 -31.30 14.81
N HIS A 61 19.44 -30.03 14.45
CA HIS A 61 19.88 -28.99 15.36
C HIS A 61 18.81 -27.88 15.39
N ALA A 62 18.53 -27.34 16.58
CA ALA A 62 17.52 -26.30 16.78
C ALA A 62 16.12 -26.68 16.27
N PRO A 63 15.50 -27.80 16.76
CA PRO A 63 14.12 -28.13 16.37
C PRO A 63 13.16 -27.02 16.77
N LEU A 64 12.11 -26.81 15.96
CA LEU A 64 11.07 -25.82 16.19
C LEU A 64 9.81 -26.49 16.75
N ARG A 65 8.94 -25.73 17.41
CA ARG A 65 7.73 -26.28 18.03
C ARG A 65 6.54 -26.29 17.08
N ASN A 66 6.25 -25.17 16.41
CA ASN A 66 4.97 -24.90 15.79
C ASN A 66 4.87 -25.06 14.27
N PRO A 67 5.94 -25.04 13.43
CA PRO A 67 5.82 -24.97 11.98
C PRO A 67 4.95 -26.05 11.33
N VAL A 68 4.97 -27.29 11.84
CA VAL A 68 4.12 -28.38 11.33
C VAL A 68 2.65 -28.12 11.67
N ASN A 69 2.34 -27.60 12.87
CA ASN A 69 0.98 -27.24 13.25
C ASN A 69 0.49 -26.06 12.43
N ASP A 70 1.32 -25.05 12.25
CA ASP A 70 1.03 -23.87 11.42
C ASP A 70 0.70 -24.26 9.98
N ALA A 71 1.52 -25.12 9.38
CA ALA A 71 1.29 -25.62 8.02
C ALA A 71 -0.02 -26.41 7.91
N LYS A 72 -0.33 -27.27 8.89
CA LYS A 72 -1.60 -28.02 8.93
C LYS A 72 -2.80 -27.07 9.04
N ALA A 73 -2.75 -26.10 9.94
CA ALA A 73 -3.83 -25.15 10.17
C ALA A 73 -4.06 -24.26 8.95
N ILE A 74 -3.00 -23.71 8.36
CA ILE A 74 -3.07 -22.91 7.12
C ILE A 74 -3.57 -23.77 5.97
N GLY A 75 -3.05 -24.99 5.79
CA GLY A 75 -3.51 -25.90 4.73
C GLY A 75 -5.00 -26.20 4.83
N GLY A 76 -5.50 -26.48 6.04
CA GLY A 76 -6.93 -26.72 6.30
C GLY A 76 -7.79 -25.50 6.02
N GLU A 77 -7.35 -24.30 6.41
CA GLU A 77 -8.10 -23.07 6.13
C GLU A 77 -8.11 -22.74 4.64
N LEU A 78 -6.97 -22.89 3.95
CA LEU A 78 -6.90 -22.68 2.50
C LEU A 78 -7.80 -23.65 1.72
N GLN A 79 -7.96 -24.90 2.18
CA GLN A 79 -8.92 -25.85 1.58
C GLN A 79 -10.36 -25.35 1.70
N LYS A 80 -10.79 -24.83 2.87
CA LYS A 80 -12.10 -24.20 3.04
C LYS A 80 -12.30 -22.99 2.13
N LEU A 81 -11.21 -22.25 1.86
CA LEU A 81 -11.18 -21.10 0.95
C LEU A 81 -11.06 -21.49 -0.54
N GLY A 82 -11.20 -22.78 -0.87
CA GLY A 82 -11.24 -23.28 -2.24
C GLY A 82 -9.87 -23.47 -2.91
N PHE A 83 -8.79 -23.52 -2.15
CA PHE A 83 -7.48 -23.87 -2.69
C PHE A 83 -7.31 -25.39 -2.79
N LYS A 84 -6.73 -25.85 -3.91
CA LYS A 84 -6.11 -27.17 -3.99
C LYS A 84 -4.75 -27.09 -3.29
N VAL A 85 -4.64 -27.76 -2.14
CA VAL A 85 -3.47 -27.66 -1.27
C VAL A 85 -2.57 -28.89 -1.44
N ASP A 86 -1.28 -28.65 -1.70
CA ASP A 86 -0.19 -29.62 -1.53
C ASP A 86 0.52 -29.30 -0.22
N LEU A 87 0.47 -30.24 0.74
CA LEU A 87 0.96 -30.05 2.11
C LEU A 87 2.19 -30.91 2.34
N LEU A 88 3.34 -30.28 2.58
CA LEU A 88 4.59 -30.93 2.95
C LEU A 88 4.92 -30.67 4.42
N LEU A 89 5.24 -31.74 5.14
CA LEU A 89 5.62 -31.68 6.56
C LEU A 89 6.98 -32.34 6.75
N ASP A 90 7.88 -31.64 7.43
CA ASP A 90 9.24 -32.10 7.74
C ASP A 90 9.98 -32.57 6.47
N ALA A 91 9.95 -31.74 5.44
CA ALA A 91 10.46 -32.06 4.12
C ALA A 91 11.97 -31.83 4.01
N GLY A 92 12.66 -32.81 3.42
CA GLY A 92 14.04 -32.67 2.99
C GLY A 92 14.15 -31.85 1.70
N ARG A 93 15.39 -31.49 1.34
CA ARG A 93 15.70 -30.62 0.19
C ARG A 93 15.12 -31.12 -1.13
N ALA A 94 15.27 -32.42 -1.40
CA ALA A 94 14.77 -33.00 -2.66
C ALA A 94 13.23 -32.90 -2.76
N GLN A 95 12.51 -33.18 -1.67
CA GLN A 95 11.06 -33.08 -1.63
C GLN A 95 10.61 -31.63 -1.84
N MET A 96 11.21 -30.67 -1.10
CA MET A 96 10.89 -29.25 -1.27
C MET A 96 11.12 -28.78 -2.71
N THR A 97 12.26 -29.11 -3.30
CA THR A 97 12.60 -28.70 -4.67
C THR A 97 11.62 -29.27 -5.70
N ASN A 98 11.29 -30.57 -5.58
CA ASN A 98 10.36 -31.23 -6.49
C ASN A 98 8.94 -30.64 -6.38
N SER A 99 8.44 -30.40 -5.17
CA SER A 99 7.11 -29.82 -4.97
C SER A 99 7.04 -28.37 -5.43
N ILE A 100 8.09 -27.58 -5.24
CA ILE A 100 8.16 -26.21 -5.77
C ILE A 100 8.11 -26.22 -7.31
N GLN A 101 8.83 -27.12 -7.96
CA GLN A 101 8.78 -27.26 -9.41
C GLN A 101 7.40 -27.72 -9.91
N ALA A 102 6.80 -28.72 -9.24
CA ALA A 102 5.47 -29.21 -9.55
C ALA A 102 4.40 -28.11 -9.39
N PHE A 103 4.50 -27.31 -8.31
CA PHE A 103 3.62 -26.17 -8.03
C PHE A 103 3.71 -25.11 -9.14
N GLY A 104 4.91 -24.69 -9.54
CA GLY A 104 5.11 -23.77 -10.67
C GLY A 104 4.56 -24.32 -11.98
N GLY A 105 4.76 -25.62 -12.24
CA GLY A 105 4.22 -26.31 -13.41
C GLY A 105 2.68 -26.39 -13.42
N ALA A 106 2.06 -26.59 -12.26
CA ALA A 106 0.61 -26.57 -12.10
C ALA A 106 0.04 -25.18 -12.40
N LEU A 107 0.62 -24.14 -11.83
CA LEU A 107 0.21 -22.75 -12.07
C LEU A 107 0.37 -22.32 -13.53
N ALA A 108 1.45 -22.73 -14.18
CA ALA A 108 1.66 -22.47 -15.61
C ALA A 108 0.56 -23.06 -16.49
N LYS A 109 -0.06 -24.18 -16.08
CA LYS A 109 -1.16 -24.83 -16.78
C LYS A 109 -2.52 -24.21 -16.43
N THR A 110 -2.79 -23.98 -15.16
CA THR A 110 -4.11 -23.53 -14.68
C THR A 110 -4.33 -22.03 -14.84
N LYS A 111 -3.26 -21.23 -14.87
CA LYS A 111 -3.32 -19.76 -14.90
C LYS A 111 -4.20 -19.19 -13.79
N GLY A 112 -4.10 -19.77 -12.60
CA GLY A 112 -4.90 -19.43 -11.44
C GLY A 112 -4.18 -18.55 -10.42
N VAL A 113 -4.73 -18.48 -9.21
CA VAL A 113 -4.12 -17.87 -8.04
C VAL A 113 -3.21 -18.89 -7.37
N GLY A 114 -1.92 -18.56 -7.24
CA GLY A 114 -0.93 -19.37 -6.52
C GLY A 114 -0.71 -18.86 -5.09
N LEU A 115 -0.62 -19.77 -4.11
CA LEU A 115 -0.21 -19.43 -2.77
C LEU A 115 0.92 -20.36 -2.30
N PHE A 116 2.04 -19.78 -1.91
CA PHE A 116 3.16 -20.45 -1.30
C PHE A 116 3.27 -20.04 0.16
N TYR A 117 3.19 -21.00 1.07
CA TYR A 117 3.39 -20.80 2.51
C TYR A 117 4.55 -21.66 3.00
N TYR A 118 5.46 -21.05 3.76
CA TYR A 118 6.56 -21.75 4.40
C TYR A 118 6.67 -21.35 5.86
N ALA A 119 6.65 -22.35 6.74
CA ALA A 119 6.99 -22.22 8.16
C ALA A 119 8.20 -23.10 8.49
N GLY A 120 9.22 -22.52 9.13
CA GLY A 120 10.47 -23.21 9.46
C GLY A 120 11.66 -22.27 9.60
N HIS A 121 12.87 -22.85 9.63
CA HIS A 121 14.08 -22.03 9.62
C HIS A 121 14.32 -21.36 8.28
N GLY A 122 14.71 -20.10 8.33
CA GLY A 122 15.18 -19.32 7.20
C GLY A 122 16.45 -18.56 7.55
N ALA A 123 17.31 -18.37 6.55
CA ALA A 123 18.53 -17.62 6.70
C ALA A 123 18.80 -16.75 5.48
N GLN A 124 19.59 -15.69 5.65
CA GLN A 124 20.07 -14.91 4.50
C GLN A 124 21.59 -14.98 4.38
N LEU A 125 22.07 -14.99 3.15
CA LEU A 125 23.47 -14.87 2.82
C LEU A 125 23.63 -13.95 1.59
N ALA A 126 24.41 -12.89 1.70
CA ALA A 126 24.59 -11.90 0.65
C ALA A 126 23.25 -11.38 0.05
N TRP A 127 22.33 -10.99 0.91
CA TRP A 127 20.95 -10.54 0.58
C TRP A 127 20.03 -11.58 -0.03
N ARG A 128 20.46 -12.84 -0.21
CA ARG A 128 19.64 -13.96 -0.70
C ARG A 128 19.02 -14.71 0.47
N ASN A 129 17.76 -15.09 0.34
CA ASN A 129 17.02 -15.84 1.34
C ASN A 129 17.04 -17.33 1.02
N TYR A 130 17.28 -18.14 2.04
CA TYR A 130 17.36 -19.59 1.97
C TYR A 130 16.36 -20.21 2.95
N LEU A 131 15.53 -21.12 2.45
CA LEU A 131 14.61 -21.95 3.23
C LEU A 131 15.35 -23.23 3.60
N ILE A 132 15.36 -23.57 4.88
CA ILE A 132 16.18 -24.66 5.42
C ILE A 132 15.37 -25.96 5.44
N PRO A 133 15.74 -27.00 4.67
CA PRO A 133 15.14 -28.33 4.75
C PRO A 133 15.54 -29.04 6.07
N VAL A 134 14.75 -30.05 6.50
CA VAL A 134 15.06 -30.76 7.76
C VAL A 134 16.32 -31.62 7.68
N ASP A 135 16.76 -31.99 6.49
CA ASP A 135 17.97 -32.79 6.20
C ASP A 135 19.21 -31.92 5.90
N ALA A 136 19.13 -30.60 6.10
CA ALA A 136 20.25 -29.73 5.82
C ALA A 136 21.31 -29.78 6.93
N GLU A 137 22.48 -30.30 6.63
CA GLU A 137 23.67 -30.28 7.48
C GLU A 137 24.59 -29.14 7.01
N ILE A 138 24.55 -28.02 7.72
CA ILE A 138 25.29 -26.79 7.39
C ILE A 138 26.46 -26.62 8.36
N ASP A 139 27.67 -26.80 7.86
CA ASP A 139 28.90 -26.67 8.62
C ASP A 139 29.71 -25.44 8.22
N LYS A 140 29.49 -24.91 7.03
CA LYS A 140 30.14 -23.72 6.47
C LYS A 140 29.19 -22.92 5.56
N LEU A 141 29.51 -21.64 5.31
CA LEU A 141 28.65 -20.74 4.51
C LEU A 141 28.37 -21.25 3.08
N GLU A 142 29.35 -21.93 2.47
CA GLU A 142 29.22 -22.49 1.13
C GLU A 142 28.12 -23.55 1.04
N ASP A 143 27.89 -24.32 2.11
CA ASP A 143 26.85 -25.34 2.19
C ASP A 143 25.44 -24.76 1.99
N MET A 144 25.24 -23.48 2.30
CA MET A 144 23.93 -22.81 2.15
C MET A 144 23.36 -22.95 0.74
N ARG A 145 24.18 -22.82 -0.30
CA ARG A 145 23.70 -22.92 -1.68
C ARG A 145 23.34 -24.34 -2.08
N ASP A 146 24.14 -25.30 -1.63
CA ASP A 146 24.06 -26.67 -2.10
C ASP A 146 23.08 -27.53 -1.28
N LYS A 147 22.87 -27.18 0.01
CA LYS A 147 22.08 -27.99 0.95
C LYS A 147 20.73 -27.35 1.32
N THR A 148 20.42 -26.13 0.86
CA THR A 148 19.15 -25.46 1.15
C THR A 148 18.36 -25.14 -0.11
N VAL A 149 17.21 -24.46 0.02
CA VAL A 149 16.37 -24.00 -1.08
C VAL A 149 16.38 -22.48 -1.13
N GLU A 150 16.97 -21.90 -2.17
CA GLU A 150 16.97 -20.45 -2.35
C GLU A 150 15.55 -19.94 -2.69
N LEU A 151 15.03 -18.96 -1.93
CA LEU A 151 13.71 -18.37 -2.16
C LEU A 151 13.57 -17.81 -3.59
N ASN A 152 14.65 -17.26 -4.15
CA ASN A 152 14.63 -16.74 -5.52
C ASN A 152 14.25 -17.80 -6.54
N SER A 153 14.55 -19.10 -6.30
CA SER A 153 14.13 -20.19 -7.19
C SER A 153 12.60 -20.36 -7.20
N VAL A 154 11.95 -20.17 -6.05
CA VAL A 154 10.48 -20.14 -5.93
C VAL A 154 9.91 -18.96 -6.71
N LEU A 155 10.43 -17.74 -6.47
CA LEU A 155 9.97 -16.53 -7.14
C LEU A 155 10.13 -16.60 -8.65
N GLN A 156 11.27 -17.09 -9.16
CA GLN A 156 11.50 -17.30 -10.59
C GLN A 156 10.55 -18.34 -11.18
N GLY A 157 10.24 -19.41 -10.45
CA GLY A 157 9.24 -20.41 -10.84
C GLY A 157 7.85 -19.78 -11.04
N LEU A 158 7.43 -18.91 -10.13
CA LEU A 158 6.16 -18.19 -10.19
C LEU A 158 6.13 -17.17 -11.34
N ILE A 159 7.20 -16.38 -11.52
CA ILE A 159 7.33 -15.44 -12.65
C ILE A 159 7.22 -16.22 -13.98
N LYS A 160 7.92 -17.35 -14.09
CA LYS A 160 7.93 -18.20 -15.29
C LYS A 160 6.58 -18.85 -15.56
N ALA A 161 5.81 -19.17 -14.51
CA ALA A 161 4.45 -19.68 -14.64
C ALA A 161 3.52 -18.64 -15.30
N ALA A 162 3.82 -17.35 -15.19
CA ALA A 162 3.03 -16.24 -15.74
C ALA A 162 1.54 -16.38 -15.42
N ASN A 163 1.22 -16.75 -14.17
CA ASN A 163 -0.14 -16.80 -13.66
C ASN A 163 -0.56 -15.42 -13.13
N PRO A 164 -1.85 -15.11 -13.07
CA PRO A 164 -2.35 -13.75 -12.77
C PRO A 164 -1.94 -13.23 -11.40
N MET A 165 -1.87 -14.13 -10.41
CA MET A 165 -1.60 -13.70 -9.03
C MET A 165 -0.86 -14.76 -8.23
N ASN A 166 0.06 -14.29 -7.38
CA ASN A 166 0.77 -15.12 -6.39
C ASN A 166 0.75 -14.48 -5.02
N VAL A 167 0.60 -15.30 -4.00
CA VAL A 167 0.77 -14.94 -2.59
C VAL A 167 1.90 -15.77 -2.02
N ILE A 168 2.93 -15.13 -1.48
CA ILE A 168 4.06 -15.80 -0.87
C ILE A 168 4.12 -15.39 0.61
N ILE A 169 4.04 -16.36 1.51
CA ILE A 169 4.01 -16.14 2.95
C ILE A 169 5.18 -16.87 3.58
N LEU A 170 6.04 -16.13 4.26
CA LEU A 170 7.25 -16.63 4.89
C LEU A 170 7.14 -16.47 6.41
N ASP A 171 6.69 -17.53 7.08
CA ASP A 171 6.67 -17.64 8.54
C ASP A 171 7.94 -18.36 9.01
N ALA A 172 9.08 -17.69 8.79
CA ALA A 172 10.39 -18.25 9.10
C ALA A 172 11.00 -17.54 10.29
N CYS A 173 11.46 -18.35 11.26
CA CYS A 173 12.26 -17.88 12.39
C CYS A 173 13.58 -17.27 11.90
N ARG A 174 14.07 -16.28 12.63
CA ARG A 174 15.22 -15.46 12.22
C ARG A 174 16.44 -15.60 13.13
N ASP A 175 16.40 -16.54 14.06
CA ASP A 175 17.59 -16.91 14.81
C ASP A 175 18.51 -17.72 13.91
N ASN A 176 19.82 -17.54 14.09
CA ASN A 176 20.80 -18.37 13.39
C ASN A 176 20.61 -19.84 13.79
N PRO A 177 20.03 -20.70 12.93
CA PRO A 177 19.75 -22.09 13.29
C PRO A 177 21.01 -22.93 13.42
N PHE A 178 22.16 -22.39 13.02
CA PHE A 178 23.45 -23.10 13.01
C PHE A 178 24.29 -22.81 14.27
N GLY A 179 23.80 -21.93 15.18
CA GLY A 179 24.51 -21.54 16.39
C GLY A 179 25.88 -20.93 16.07
N ASN A 180 26.90 -21.29 16.88
CA ASN A 180 28.26 -20.75 16.68
C ASN A 180 29.06 -21.46 15.58
N ARG A 181 28.50 -22.49 14.92
CA ARG A 181 29.18 -23.24 13.85
C ARG A 181 29.32 -22.42 12.57
N VAL A 182 28.27 -21.67 12.22
CA VAL A 182 28.26 -20.79 11.04
C VAL A 182 27.81 -19.41 11.47
N LEU A 183 28.71 -18.44 11.41
CA LEU A 183 28.38 -17.05 11.70
C LEU A 183 27.65 -16.44 10.50
N ILE A 184 26.36 -16.11 10.69
CA ILE A 184 25.60 -15.33 9.73
C ILE A 184 25.60 -13.88 10.20
N GLU A 185 26.22 -12.99 9.41
CA GLU A 185 26.37 -11.56 9.77
C GLU A 185 25.02 -10.84 9.91
N GLN A 186 24.04 -11.23 9.12
CA GLN A 186 22.72 -10.59 9.09
C GLN A 186 21.64 -11.53 9.60
N LYS A 187 20.97 -11.13 10.67
CA LYS A 187 19.83 -11.88 11.21
C LYS A 187 18.60 -11.77 10.31
N GLY A 188 17.87 -12.85 10.17
CA GLY A 188 16.58 -12.88 9.51
C GLY A 188 16.61 -13.08 8.00
N LEU A 189 15.45 -12.88 7.38
CA LEU A 189 15.30 -12.86 5.94
C LEU A 189 15.50 -11.44 5.39
N SER A 190 16.12 -11.34 4.23
CA SER A 190 16.24 -10.10 3.47
C SER A 190 14.90 -9.70 2.88
N GLN A 191 14.59 -8.42 2.84
CA GLN A 191 13.40 -7.92 2.15
C GLN A 191 13.59 -7.99 0.64
N PHE A 192 12.56 -8.46 -0.06
CA PHE A 192 12.47 -8.46 -1.52
C PHE A 192 11.25 -7.66 -1.94
N ASP A 193 11.33 -6.97 -3.06
CA ASP A 193 10.15 -6.43 -3.71
C ASP A 193 9.35 -7.57 -4.34
N ALA A 194 8.03 -7.51 -4.21
CA ALA A 194 7.17 -8.52 -4.78
C ALA A 194 7.27 -8.52 -6.32
N PRO A 195 7.44 -9.70 -6.96
CA PRO A 195 7.35 -9.82 -8.41
C PRO A 195 5.99 -9.30 -8.93
N PRO A 196 5.90 -8.92 -10.23
CA PRO A 196 4.62 -8.50 -10.81
C PRO A 196 3.47 -9.47 -10.51
N GLY A 197 2.31 -8.93 -10.13
CA GLY A 197 1.12 -9.72 -9.78
C GLY A 197 1.26 -10.51 -8.47
N SER A 198 2.17 -10.13 -7.58
CA SER A 198 2.43 -10.91 -6.36
C SER A 198 2.29 -10.08 -5.09
N LEU A 199 2.00 -10.77 -3.98
CA LEU A 199 2.15 -10.28 -2.62
C LEU A 199 3.15 -11.19 -1.89
N LEU A 200 4.15 -10.59 -1.26
CA LEU A 200 5.17 -11.26 -0.48
C LEU A 200 5.07 -10.78 0.97
N ALA A 201 4.72 -11.69 1.88
CA ALA A 201 4.53 -11.42 3.30
C ALA A 201 5.56 -12.13 4.15
N TYR A 202 6.05 -11.45 5.17
CA TYR A 202 7.02 -11.94 6.14
C TYR A 202 6.42 -11.87 7.54
N ALA A 203 6.57 -12.92 8.32
CA ALA A 203 6.11 -12.95 9.72
C ALA A 203 6.79 -11.91 10.60
N THR A 204 7.96 -11.42 10.19
CA THR A 204 8.67 -10.36 10.92
C THR A 204 9.54 -9.53 9.98
N SER A 205 9.78 -8.25 10.31
CA SER A 205 10.64 -7.34 9.53
C SER A 205 12.13 -7.68 9.65
N PRO A 206 13.00 -7.28 8.71
CA PRO A 206 14.44 -7.51 8.80
C PRO A 206 15.03 -7.10 10.17
N GLY A 207 15.83 -7.98 10.77
CA GLY A 207 16.48 -7.73 12.07
C GLY A 207 15.69 -8.10 13.32
N ASN A 208 14.41 -8.48 13.21
CA ASN A 208 13.59 -8.92 14.35
C ASN A 208 13.43 -10.43 14.38
N THR A 209 13.19 -11.01 15.57
CA THR A 209 12.90 -12.44 15.76
C THR A 209 11.40 -12.70 15.71
N ALA A 210 10.99 -13.85 15.18
CA ALA A 210 9.62 -14.35 15.30
C ALA A 210 9.48 -15.11 16.62
N ALA A 211 8.41 -14.86 17.37
CA ALA A 211 8.10 -15.62 18.57
C ALA A 211 7.36 -16.91 18.20
N ASP A 212 7.77 -18.03 18.77
CA ASP A 212 7.10 -19.33 18.57
C ASP A 212 5.66 -19.38 19.10
N GLY A 213 5.19 -18.32 19.80
CA GLY A 213 3.88 -18.29 20.43
C GLY A 213 3.78 -19.23 21.63
N GLU A 214 2.76 -19.02 22.46
CA GLU A 214 2.47 -19.86 23.64
C GLU A 214 1.47 -20.99 23.32
N GLY A 215 0.77 -20.88 22.17
CA GLY A 215 -0.27 -21.79 21.72
C GLY A 215 0.20 -22.94 20.83
N GLU A 216 -0.76 -23.57 20.15
CA GLU A 216 -0.51 -24.63 19.16
C GLU A 216 0.07 -24.08 17.86
N ASN A 217 -0.16 -22.80 17.56
CA ASN A 217 0.36 -22.09 16.40
C ASN A 217 1.31 -20.96 16.81
N GLY A 218 2.20 -20.61 15.91
CA GLY A 218 3.03 -19.42 16.00
C GLY A 218 2.18 -18.15 16.03
N LEU A 219 2.67 -17.08 16.68
CA LEU A 219 1.93 -15.82 16.85
C LEU A 219 1.45 -15.23 15.52
N TYR A 220 2.28 -15.29 14.48
CA TYR A 220 1.92 -14.79 13.16
C TYR A 220 0.80 -15.62 12.53
N THR A 221 0.97 -16.93 12.49
CA THR A 221 -0.02 -17.85 11.88
C THR A 221 -1.36 -17.83 12.61
N GLU A 222 -1.38 -17.74 13.95
CA GLU A 222 -2.63 -17.61 14.71
C GLU A 222 -3.43 -16.38 14.27
N ASN A 223 -2.76 -15.23 14.10
CA ASN A 223 -3.43 -14.01 13.66
C ASN A 223 -3.79 -14.05 12.18
N LEU A 224 -2.95 -14.67 11.33
CA LEU A 224 -3.27 -14.85 9.91
C LEU A 224 -4.52 -15.72 9.72
N LEU A 225 -4.65 -16.84 10.41
CA LEU A 225 -5.84 -17.70 10.36
C LEU A 225 -7.11 -16.93 10.69
N ARG A 226 -7.09 -16.10 11.75
CA ARG A 226 -8.22 -15.24 12.11
C ARG A 226 -8.61 -14.26 11.03
N GLU A 227 -7.64 -13.64 10.39
CA GLU A 227 -7.88 -12.62 9.35
C GLU A 227 -8.28 -13.24 7.99
N LEU A 228 -7.87 -14.47 7.69
CA LEU A 228 -8.33 -15.22 6.52
C LEU A 228 -9.84 -15.51 6.56
N GLU A 229 -10.43 -15.61 7.75
CA GLU A 229 -11.86 -15.80 7.96
C GLU A 229 -12.68 -14.51 7.79
N THR A 230 -12.05 -13.34 7.64
CA THR A 230 -12.74 -12.04 7.56
C THR A 230 -13.37 -11.84 6.17
N PRO A 231 -14.72 -11.76 6.06
CA PRO A 231 -15.39 -11.58 4.78
C PRO A 231 -15.08 -10.21 4.16
N ALA A 232 -15.06 -10.15 2.84
CA ALA A 232 -14.94 -8.91 2.08
C ALA A 232 -13.69 -8.06 2.40
N ALA A 233 -12.66 -8.66 3.00
CA ALA A 233 -11.40 -8.00 3.25
C ALA A 233 -10.46 -8.14 2.05
N LYS A 234 -9.95 -7.03 1.54
CA LYS A 234 -8.88 -7.06 0.53
C LYS A 234 -7.63 -7.70 1.12
N ILE A 235 -6.88 -8.42 0.30
CA ILE A 235 -5.70 -9.14 0.78
C ILE A 235 -4.69 -8.23 1.50
N GLU A 236 -4.47 -7.02 0.99
CA GLU A 236 -3.57 -6.04 1.62
C GLU A 236 -4.07 -5.65 3.02
N ASP A 237 -5.37 -5.51 3.21
CA ASP A 237 -5.96 -5.17 4.50
C ASP A 237 -5.88 -6.35 5.48
N VAL A 238 -5.98 -7.60 4.98
CA VAL A 238 -5.73 -8.81 5.77
C VAL A 238 -4.33 -8.75 6.38
N PHE A 239 -3.29 -8.56 5.56
CA PHE A 239 -1.90 -8.54 6.05
C PHE A 239 -1.59 -7.33 6.93
N LYS A 240 -2.17 -6.15 6.67
CA LYS A 240 -2.05 -4.99 7.56
C LYS A 240 -2.63 -5.27 8.95
N ARG A 241 -3.81 -5.92 9.03
CA ARG A 241 -4.42 -6.27 10.32
C ARG A 241 -3.63 -7.35 11.05
N VAL A 242 -3.10 -8.35 10.33
CA VAL A 242 -2.16 -9.33 10.90
C VAL A 242 -0.96 -8.61 11.52
N ARG A 243 -0.34 -7.67 10.79
CA ARG A 243 0.79 -6.87 11.27
C ARG A 243 0.45 -6.15 12.58
N LEU A 244 -0.68 -5.47 12.63
CA LEU A 244 -1.09 -4.71 13.81
C LEU A 244 -1.38 -5.64 15.01
N ALA A 245 -2.07 -6.76 14.79
CA ALA A 245 -2.39 -7.72 15.83
C ALA A 245 -1.13 -8.41 16.41
N VAL A 246 -0.21 -8.83 15.53
CA VAL A 246 1.07 -9.44 15.93
C VAL A 246 1.93 -8.43 16.68
N ARG A 247 2.06 -7.20 16.16
CA ARG A 247 2.80 -6.12 16.83
C ARG A 247 2.25 -5.84 18.23
N ARG A 248 0.94 -5.75 18.38
CA ARG A 248 0.30 -5.52 19.68
C ARG A 248 0.56 -6.65 20.66
N ARG A 249 0.33 -7.91 20.23
CA ARG A 249 0.48 -9.09 21.10
C ARG A 249 1.93 -9.38 21.48
N SER A 250 2.87 -9.00 20.62
CA SER A 250 4.31 -9.10 20.89
C SER A 250 4.90 -7.88 21.59
N GLU A 251 4.09 -6.87 21.92
CA GLU A 251 4.57 -5.60 22.50
C GLU A 251 5.68 -4.96 21.64
N GLY A 252 5.53 -5.02 20.31
CA GLY A 252 6.49 -4.47 19.35
C GLY A 252 7.72 -5.34 19.06
N ARG A 253 7.87 -6.49 19.69
CA ARG A 253 9.01 -7.40 19.47
C ARG A 253 8.97 -8.09 18.12
N GLN A 254 7.77 -8.32 17.57
CA GLN A 254 7.58 -8.90 16.24
C GLN A 254 6.70 -7.98 15.39
N ILE A 255 7.23 -7.52 14.27
CA ILE A 255 6.52 -6.63 13.35
C ILE A 255 6.54 -7.27 11.96
N PRO A 256 5.45 -7.89 11.52
CA PRO A 256 5.32 -8.42 10.16
C PRO A 256 5.49 -7.34 9.10
N GLY A 257 5.89 -7.75 7.90
CA GLY A 257 6.04 -6.86 6.76
C GLY A 257 5.48 -7.49 5.49
N GLU A 258 5.07 -6.66 4.54
CA GLU A 258 4.66 -7.12 3.21
C GLU A 258 5.18 -6.21 2.10
N SER A 259 5.34 -6.79 0.92
CA SER A 259 5.55 -6.09 -0.35
C SER A 259 4.48 -6.58 -1.33
N THR A 260 3.87 -5.67 -2.09
CA THR A 260 2.78 -6.02 -3.02
C THR A 260 2.97 -5.35 -4.36
N SER A 261 2.71 -6.09 -5.43
CA SER A 261 2.64 -5.61 -6.81
C SER A 261 1.34 -6.05 -7.50
N ILE A 262 0.35 -6.50 -6.71
CA ILE A 262 -0.96 -6.93 -7.21
C ILE A 262 -1.65 -5.76 -7.93
N GLU A 263 -2.26 -6.03 -9.08
CA GLU A 263 -2.91 -5.01 -9.89
C GLU A 263 -4.43 -4.99 -9.74
N GLU A 264 -5.02 -6.09 -9.29
CA GLU A 264 -6.46 -6.26 -9.09
C GLU A 264 -6.78 -6.62 -7.65
N ASP A 265 -7.94 -6.22 -7.17
CA ASP A 265 -8.40 -6.58 -5.83
C ASP A 265 -8.55 -8.10 -5.70
N PHE A 266 -7.99 -8.67 -4.66
CA PHE A 266 -8.18 -10.07 -4.30
C PHE A 266 -8.77 -10.20 -2.89
N TYR A 267 -9.66 -11.19 -2.76
CA TYR A 267 -10.34 -11.51 -1.51
C TYR A 267 -10.22 -13.01 -1.25
N PHE A 268 -9.76 -13.41 -0.08
CA PHE A 268 -9.84 -14.82 0.33
C PHE A 268 -11.30 -15.27 0.41
N GLN A 269 -12.14 -14.45 1.05
CA GLN A 269 -13.58 -14.56 1.05
C GLN A 269 -14.19 -13.34 0.34
N PRO A 270 -14.60 -13.50 -0.92
CA PRO A 270 -15.17 -12.38 -1.67
C PRO A 270 -16.45 -11.86 -0.99
N PRO A 271 -16.77 -10.56 -1.16
CA PRO A 271 -18.05 -10.05 -0.71
C PRO A 271 -19.16 -10.85 -1.36
N LYS A 272 -20.21 -11.18 -0.58
CA LYS A 272 -21.41 -11.78 -1.16
C LYS A 272 -21.90 -10.85 -2.27
N GLN A 273 -22.22 -11.41 -3.46
CA GLN A 273 -22.71 -10.63 -4.59
C GLN A 273 -23.79 -9.67 -4.10
N SER A 274 -23.47 -8.40 -4.03
CA SER A 274 -24.43 -7.38 -3.67
C SER A 274 -25.10 -6.88 -4.95
N ARG A 275 -26.43 -6.83 -4.96
CA ARG A 275 -27.13 -6.03 -5.97
C ARG A 275 -26.45 -4.65 -6.02
N LYS A 276 -26.40 -4.04 -7.19
CA LYS A 276 -25.93 -2.68 -7.35
C LYS A 276 -26.70 -1.78 -6.37
N LEU A 277 -26.01 -1.22 -5.39
CA LEU A 277 -26.63 -0.34 -4.41
C LEU A 277 -27.12 0.94 -5.10
N SER A 278 -28.27 1.43 -4.66
CA SER A 278 -28.74 2.76 -5.07
C SER A 278 -27.83 3.86 -4.51
N GLU A 279 -27.89 5.06 -5.10
CA GLU A 279 -27.14 6.21 -4.59
C GLU A 279 -27.47 6.51 -3.12
N ALA A 280 -28.74 6.37 -2.74
CA ALA A 280 -29.18 6.56 -1.35
C ALA A 280 -28.58 5.54 -0.38
N GLU A 281 -28.44 4.27 -0.81
CA GLU A 281 -27.79 3.23 -0.01
C GLU A 281 -26.28 3.45 0.11
N LEU A 282 -25.64 3.89 -0.96
CA LEU A 282 -24.21 4.27 -0.93
C LEU A 282 -23.97 5.47 -0.02
N GLU A 283 -24.85 6.47 -0.07
CA GLU A 283 -24.81 7.63 0.83
C GLU A 283 -24.97 7.20 2.28
N LYS A 284 -25.97 6.36 2.58
CA LYS A 284 -26.19 5.83 3.93
C LYS A 284 -24.94 5.10 4.44
N GLN A 285 -24.33 4.23 3.62
CA GLN A 285 -23.10 3.52 4.00
C GLN A 285 -21.95 4.49 4.28
N PHE A 286 -21.80 5.53 3.46
CA PHE A 286 -20.77 6.54 3.69
C PHE A 286 -20.99 7.28 5.01
N GLN A 287 -22.22 7.68 5.31
CA GLN A 287 -22.54 8.37 6.57
C GLN A 287 -22.34 7.48 7.79
N GLU A 288 -22.69 6.20 7.70
CA GLU A 288 -22.43 5.22 8.78
C GLU A 288 -20.94 5.03 9.03
N GLU A 289 -20.16 4.94 7.97
CA GLU A 289 -18.70 4.79 8.06
C GLU A 289 -18.04 6.07 8.60
N LEU A 290 -18.46 7.23 8.12
CA LEU A 290 -17.98 8.53 8.60
C LEU A 290 -18.30 8.71 10.10
N ALA A 291 -19.53 8.43 10.51
CA ALA A 291 -19.91 8.50 11.93
C ALA A 291 -19.09 7.53 12.79
N GLY A 292 -18.86 6.31 12.29
CA GLY A 292 -17.98 5.33 12.91
C GLY A 292 -16.55 5.86 13.07
N TRP A 293 -15.97 6.43 12.03
CA TRP A 293 -14.64 7.03 12.07
C TRP A 293 -14.56 8.22 13.05
N GLU A 294 -15.51 9.16 12.95
CA GLU A 294 -15.58 10.33 13.85
C GLU A 294 -15.63 9.92 15.33
N SER A 295 -16.29 8.81 15.65
CA SER A 295 -16.38 8.30 17.03
C SER A 295 -15.07 7.74 17.58
N VAL A 296 -14.12 7.32 16.71
CA VAL A 296 -12.88 6.64 17.14
C VAL A 296 -11.60 7.38 16.77
N LYS A 297 -11.63 8.38 15.89
CA LYS A 297 -10.42 9.07 15.37
C LYS A 297 -9.54 9.66 16.47
N ASP A 298 -10.11 10.13 17.56
CA ASP A 298 -9.40 10.74 18.69
C ASP A 298 -9.13 9.75 19.84
N SER A 299 -9.51 8.47 19.67
CA SER A 299 -9.28 7.45 20.70
C SER A 299 -7.80 7.31 21.04
N LYS A 300 -7.50 7.24 22.33
CA LYS A 300 -6.17 6.93 22.89
C LYS A 300 -6.00 5.44 23.18
N GLU A 301 -7.08 4.67 23.04
CA GLU A 301 -7.12 3.23 23.24
C GLU A 301 -7.16 2.50 21.91
N PRO A 302 -6.44 1.35 21.74
CA PRO A 302 -6.46 0.56 20.51
C PRO A 302 -7.83 -0.06 20.20
N ALA A 303 -8.51 -0.60 21.21
CA ALA A 303 -9.70 -1.43 21.04
C ALA A 303 -10.85 -0.76 20.24
N PRO A 304 -11.23 0.52 20.45
CA PRO A 304 -12.25 1.16 19.63
C PRO A 304 -11.86 1.29 18.15
N ILE A 305 -10.57 1.58 17.88
CA ILE A 305 -10.06 1.71 16.51
C ILE A 305 -10.03 0.33 15.82
N GLU A 306 -9.66 -0.70 16.54
CA GLU A 306 -9.71 -2.09 16.04
C GLU A 306 -11.16 -2.52 15.72
N ALA A 307 -12.11 -2.23 16.60
CA ALA A 307 -13.53 -2.51 16.36
C ALA A 307 -14.04 -1.80 15.09
N TYR A 308 -13.61 -0.55 14.86
CA TYR A 308 -13.89 0.16 13.61
C TYR A 308 -13.31 -0.57 12.39
N LEU A 309 -12.03 -0.96 12.43
CA LEU A 309 -11.37 -1.70 11.34
C LEU A 309 -11.99 -3.07 11.07
N HIS A 310 -12.50 -3.74 12.11
CA HIS A 310 -13.28 -4.98 11.92
C HIS A 310 -14.61 -4.73 11.22
N ARG A 311 -15.31 -3.65 11.56
CA ARG A 311 -16.59 -3.30 10.94
C ARG A 311 -16.42 -2.81 9.49
N PHE A 312 -15.34 -2.05 9.20
CA PHE A 312 -15.05 -1.45 7.91
C PHE A 312 -13.66 -1.86 7.42
N PRO A 313 -13.45 -3.14 7.10
CA PRO A 313 -12.11 -3.68 6.81
C PRO A 313 -11.42 -3.04 5.60
N SER A 314 -12.18 -2.67 4.58
CA SER A 314 -11.71 -1.97 3.37
C SER A 314 -12.47 -0.66 3.15
N GLY A 315 -12.82 0.00 4.25
CA GLY A 315 -13.58 1.24 4.24
C GLY A 315 -12.76 2.44 3.78
N LYS A 316 -13.46 3.53 3.52
CA LYS A 316 -12.88 4.79 3.04
C LYS A 316 -11.93 5.45 4.04
N PHE A 317 -12.05 5.14 5.34
CA PHE A 317 -11.18 5.65 6.41
C PHE A 317 -10.27 4.57 6.99
N SER A 318 -10.21 3.37 6.40
CA SER A 318 -9.43 2.24 6.95
C SER A 318 -7.93 2.55 7.03
N GLU A 319 -7.35 3.23 6.03
CA GLU A 319 -5.94 3.65 6.06
C GLU A 319 -5.65 4.65 7.20
N LEU A 320 -6.54 5.62 7.42
CA LEU A 320 -6.42 6.57 8.53
C LEU A 320 -6.58 5.88 9.88
N ALA A 321 -7.52 4.94 9.98
CA ALA A 321 -7.73 4.15 11.20
C ALA A 321 -6.52 3.27 11.52
N GLN A 322 -5.94 2.60 10.51
CA GLN A 322 -4.71 1.82 10.68
C GLN A 322 -3.52 2.69 11.08
N PHE A 323 -3.37 3.85 10.46
CA PHE A 323 -2.34 4.81 10.84
C PHE A 323 -2.52 5.28 12.30
N ARG A 324 -3.76 5.61 12.70
CA ARG A 324 -4.06 6.02 14.08
C ARG A 324 -3.76 4.91 15.07
N LEU A 325 -4.18 3.68 14.78
CA LEU A 325 -3.91 2.49 15.61
C LEU A 325 -2.40 2.29 15.79
N ASN A 326 -1.63 2.37 14.70
CA ASN A 326 -0.17 2.26 14.73
C ASN A 326 0.47 3.30 15.68
N ARG A 327 0.00 4.56 15.66
CA ARG A 327 0.49 5.61 16.56
C ARG A 327 0.13 5.36 18.02
N VAL A 328 -1.09 4.89 18.29
CA VAL A 328 -1.51 4.56 19.67
C VAL A 328 -0.66 3.42 20.21
N LEU A 329 -0.38 2.39 19.41
CA LEU A 329 0.50 1.27 19.79
C LEU A 329 1.93 1.74 20.02
N ALA A 330 2.50 2.56 19.13
CA ALA A 330 3.87 3.09 19.28
C ALA A 330 4.04 3.92 20.56
N LYS A 331 3.05 4.76 20.92
CA LYS A 331 3.08 5.52 22.18
C LYS A 331 3.08 4.59 23.41
N ARG A 332 2.35 3.48 23.36
CA ARG A 332 2.33 2.48 24.45
C ARG A 332 3.64 1.72 24.56
N GLU A 333 4.20 1.27 23.43
CA GLU A 333 5.49 0.59 23.38
C GLU A 333 6.60 1.45 24.00
N THR A 334 6.65 2.74 23.64
CA THR A 334 7.61 3.69 24.19
C THR A 334 7.40 3.88 25.71
N ALA A 335 6.16 3.96 26.16
CA ALA A 335 5.84 4.10 27.59
C ALA A 335 6.26 2.85 28.39
N VAL A 336 6.06 1.66 27.85
CA VAL A 336 6.50 0.38 28.47
C VAL A 336 8.03 0.30 28.52
N GLN A 337 8.73 0.67 27.43
CA GLN A 337 10.19 0.67 27.39
C GLN A 337 10.80 1.68 28.37
N VAL A 338 10.25 2.90 28.46
CA VAL A 338 10.69 3.92 29.43
C VAL A 338 10.46 3.44 30.86
N ALA A 339 9.34 2.80 31.14
CA ALA A 339 9.05 2.23 32.46
C ALA A 339 10.00 1.08 32.83
N ALA A 340 10.40 0.27 31.85
CA ALA A 340 11.28 -0.90 32.07
C ALA A 340 12.77 -0.51 32.23
N VAL A 341 13.24 0.57 31.61
CA VAL A 341 14.67 0.93 31.53
C VAL A 341 15.06 2.07 32.48
N GLY A 342 14.10 2.86 32.99
CA GLY A 342 14.36 3.95 33.94
C GLY A 342 15.29 5.08 33.43
N ILE A 343 15.58 5.11 32.13
CA ILE A 343 16.47 6.08 31.48
C ILE A 343 15.66 6.96 30.55
N ALA A 344 15.60 8.24 30.83
CA ALA A 344 15.07 9.22 29.90
C ALA A 344 15.94 9.27 28.64
N LEU A 345 15.42 8.78 27.50
CA LEU A 345 16.05 8.94 26.21
C LEU A 345 16.03 10.44 25.86
N LYS A 346 17.22 11.02 25.80
CA LYS A 346 17.41 12.39 25.31
C LYS A 346 16.93 12.45 23.86
N PRO A 347 16.01 13.35 23.47
CA PRO A 347 15.62 13.47 22.06
C PRO A 347 16.87 13.83 21.23
N ALA A 348 17.05 13.11 20.12
CA ALA A 348 18.10 13.40 19.18
C ALA A 348 17.93 14.87 18.70
N SER A 349 18.92 15.71 18.96
CA SER A 349 18.94 17.09 18.53
C SER A 349 18.94 17.15 17.00
N GLY A 350 17.93 17.85 16.44
CA GLY A 350 17.79 18.07 15.00
C GLY A 350 19.01 18.82 14.46
N GLY A 351 19.86 18.12 13.74
CA GLY A 351 20.83 18.72 12.82
C GLY A 351 20.12 19.09 11.53
N ASN A 352 20.48 20.24 10.97
CA ASN A 352 20.15 20.59 9.59
C ASN A 352 20.65 19.44 8.69
N PRO A 353 19.83 18.70 7.95
CA PRO A 353 20.34 17.60 7.16
C PRO A 353 21.13 18.18 6.00
N ASP A 354 22.44 18.08 6.07
CA ASP A 354 23.27 18.17 4.86
C ASP A 354 22.68 17.15 3.88
N ILE A 355 22.33 17.63 2.69
CA ILE A 355 21.71 16.85 1.62
C ILE A 355 22.78 15.92 1.04
N ALA A 356 23.11 14.88 1.77
CA ALA A 356 23.82 13.76 1.20
C ALA A 356 22.78 12.89 0.48
N ALA A 357 22.99 12.66 -0.81
CA ALA A 357 22.21 11.66 -1.54
C ALA A 357 22.22 10.36 -0.74
N ILE A 358 21.04 9.89 -0.30
CA ILE A 358 20.96 8.62 0.40
C ILE A 358 21.33 7.56 -0.60
N ALA A 359 22.40 6.81 -0.31
CA ALA A 359 22.69 5.59 -1.04
C ALA A 359 21.42 4.72 -1.03
N GLY A 360 20.98 4.28 -2.21
CA GLY A 360 19.89 3.33 -2.33
C GLY A 360 20.14 2.15 -1.39
N SER A 361 19.10 1.44 -0.99
CA SER A 361 19.22 0.25 -0.15
C SER A 361 20.41 -0.61 -0.63
N ALA A 362 21.32 -0.98 0.26
CA ALA A 362 22.42 -1.90 -0.07
C ALA A 362 21.90 -3.27 -0.54
N ASN A 363 20.64 -3.56 -0.28
CA ASN A 363 19.94 -4.75 -0.75
C ASN A 363 19.52 -4.59 -2.23
N PRO A 364 20.09 -5.37 -3.17
CA PRO A 364 19.78 -5.25 -4.60
C PRO A 364 18.38 -5.76 -4.99
N PHE A 365 17.68 -6.43 -4.08
CA PHE A 365 16.37 -7.06 -4.35
C PHE A 365 15.18 -6.23 -3.89
N THR A 366 15.40 -5.03 -3.34
CA THR A 366 14.32 -4.14 -2.92
C THR A 366 14.65 -2.68 -3.16
N LYS A 367 13.65 -1.91 -3.53
CA LYS A 367 13.69 -0.44 -3.50
C LYS A 367 13.39 0.12 -2.10
N GLY A 368 13.10 -0.78 -1.16
CA GLY A 368 12.82 -0.46 0.23
C GLY A 368 11.41 0.05 0.48
N THR A 369 11.10 0.15 1.76
CA THR A 369 9.84 0.67 2.29
C THR A 369 10.16 1.85 3.19
N ALA A 370 9.37 2.92 3.13
CA ALA A 370 9.53 4.06 4.03
C ALA A 370 8.19 4.52 4.58
N GLY A 371 8.11 4.67 5.90
CA GLY A 371 6.96 5.23 6.59
C GLY A 371 6.94 6.75 6.51
N ALA A 372 5.76 7.35 6.39
CA ALA A 372 5.59 8.79 6.49
C ALA A 372 5.96 9.26 7.91
N ASP A 373 6.70 10.36 8.04
CA ASP A 373 6.98 11.00 9.32
C ASP A 373 5.79 11.88 9.75
N PRO A 374 5.04 11.50 10.78
CA PRO A 374 3.90 12.26 11.27
C PRO A 374 4.26 13.34 12.30
N ASN A 375 5.55 13.50 12.61
CA ASN A 375 6.02 14.30 13.74
C ASN A 375 6.18 15.79 13.39
N TYR A 376 5.16 16.39 12.78
CA TYR A 376 5.12 17.84 12.55
C TYR A 376 5.25 18.61 13.87
N LYS A 377 5.91 19.77 13.78
CA LYS A 377 6.04 20.69 14.92
C LYS A 377 5.62 22.10 14.53
N ALA A 378 5.13 22.85 15.49
CA ALA A 378 4.92 24.29 15.31
C ALA A 378 6.24 24.96 14.92
N GLY A 379 6.22 25.79 13.88
CA GLY A 379 7.41 26.41 13.30
C GLY A 379 7.98 25.69 12.08
N ASP A 380 7.59 24.42 11.80
CA ASP A 380 7.94 23.78 10.53
C ASP A 380 7.44 24.62 9.36
N ARG A 381 8.27 24.81 8.36
CA ARG A 381 7.95 25.65 7.20
C ARG A 381 8.26 24.92 5.92
N TYR A 382 7.34 25.02 4.95
CA TYR A 382 7.46 24.46 3.60
C TYR A 382 7.08 25.52 2.59
N ARG A 383 7.90 25.76 1.58
CA ARG A 383 7.66 26.70 0.51
C ARG A 383 7.75 26.01 -0.84
N TYR A 384 6.74 26.22 -1.66
CA TYR A 384 6.63 25.63 -2.99
C TYR A 384 6.46 26.72 -4.05
N ARG A 385 6.99 26.46 -5.24
CA ARG A 385 6.62 27.18 -6.45
C ARG A 385 5.56 26.41 -7.23
N VAL A 386 4.77 27.11 -8.03
CA VAL A 386 3.76 26.52 -8.91
C VAL A 386 4.08 26.93 -10.32
N VAL A 387 4.24 25.96 -11.21
CA VAL A 387 4.54 26.16 -12.63
C VAL A 387 3.43 25.54 -13.46
N ASP A 388 2.88 26.29 -14.42
CA ASP A 388 1.94 25.73 -15.37
C ASP A 388 2.67 24.82 -16.36
N LEU A 389 2.19 23.59 -16.56
CA LEU A 389 2.86 22.58 -17.37
C LEU A 389 2.89 22.91 -18.88
N PHE A 390 1.95 23.72 -19.38
CA PHE A 390 1.90 24.13 -20.78
C PHE A 390 2.71 25.39 -21.05
N THR A 391 2.41 26.45 -20.30
CA THR A 391 3.03 27.76 -20.55
C THR A 391 4.42 27.87 -19.96
N LYS A 392 4.78 26.95 -19.02
CA LYS A 392 6.02 26.98 -18.23
C LYS A 392 6.18 28.24 -17.37
N LEU A 393 5.12 29.02 -17.22
CA LEU A 393 5.15 30.22 -16.40
C LEU A 393 4.96 29.85 -14.92
N GLU A 394 5.77 30.48 -14.09
CA GLU A 394 5.66 30.35 -12.63
C GLU A 394 4.56 31.30 -12.13
N SER A 395 3.69 30.78 -11.26
CA SER A 395 2.68 31.58 -10.57
C SER A 395 3.35 32.56 -9.61
N ARG A 396 2.86 33.81 -9.58
CA ARG A 396 3.32 34.81 -8.61
C ARG A 396 2.97 34.45 -7.17
N GLU A 397 1.92 33.64 -6.98
CA GLU A 397 1.52 33.12 -5.68
C GLU A 397 2.17 31.76 -5.43
N GLY A 398 3.20 31.71 -4.61
CA GLY A 398 3.78 30.47 -4.13
C GLY A 398 2.79 29.72 -3.23
N ARG A 399 2.94 28.41 -3.14
CA ARG A 399 2.21 27.56 -2.19
C ARG A 399 3.10 27.24 -0.99
N GLY A 400 2.47 26.85 0.09
CA GLY A 400 3.16 26.40 1.30
C GLY A 400 2.55 26.96 2.56
N GLY A 401 3.35 27.02 3.60
CA GLY A 401 2.92 27.56 4.89
C GLY A 401 3.86 27.18 6.02
N MET A 402 3.72 27.90 7.11
CA MET A 402 4.34 27.55 8.38
C MET A 402 3.31 26.85 9.26
N VAL A 403 3.70 25.76 9.87
CA VAL A 403 2.87 25.03 10.85
C VAL A 403 2.68 25.93 12.07
N LYS A 404 1.43 26.25 12.38
CA LYS A 404 1.04 27.04 13.54
C LYS A 404 0.78 26.17 14.76
N GLN A 405 0.11 25.05 14.56
CA GLN A 405 -0.29 24.14 15.63
C GLN A 405 -0.38 22.71 15.09
N VAL A 406 -0.08 21.74 15.93
CA VAL A 406 -0.26 20.31 15.67
C VAL A 406 -1.10 19.72 16.79
N THR A 407 -2.11 18.95 16.43
CA THR A 407 -2.94 18.17 17.36
C THR A 407 -2.60 16.68 17.22
N ASP A 408 -3.30 15.82 17.92
CA ASP A 408 -3.15 14.36 17.76
C ASP A 408 -3.57 13.84 16.36
N THR A 409 -4.35 14.63 15.62
CA THR A 409 -4.93 14.22 14.32
C THR A 409 -4.66 15.20 13.19
N GLU A 410 -4.34 16.46 13.48
CA GLU A 410 -4.30 17.52 12.47
C GLU A 410 -3.04 18.40 12.58
N VAL A 411 -2.65 18.95 11.44
CA VAL A 411 -1.63 19.97 11.26
C VAL A 411 -2.31 21.25 10.75
N ILE A 412 -2.27 22.31 11.55
CA ILE A 412 -2.88 23.60 11.25
C ILE A 412 -1.80 24.57 10.81
N TYR A 413 -1.93 25.13 9.62
CA TYR A 413 -0.97 26.08 9.05
C TYR A 413 -1.43 27.53 9.27
N GLY A 414 -0.48 28.46 9.30
CA GLY A 414 -0.75 29.88 9.51
C GLY A 414 -1.62 30.55 8.46
N ASN A 415 -1.72 29.98 7.25
CA ASN A 415 -2.59 30.45 6.17
C ASN A 415 -4.00 29.83 6.20
N GLY A 416 -4.38 29.13 7.26
CA GLY A 416 -5.71 28.51 7.40
C GLY A 416 -5.86 27.13 6.79
N ARG A 417 -4.82 26.60 6.09
CA ARG A 417 -4.83 25.22 5.63
C ARG A 417 -4.80 24.26 6.83
N VAL A 418 -5.57 23.17 6.75
CA VAL A 418 -5.54 22.06 7.71
C VAL A 418 -5.31 20.75 6.94
N THR A 419 -4.42 19.92 7.46
CA THR A 419 -4.20 18.57 6.95
C THR A 419 -4.25 17.56 8.09
N ASP A 420 -4.42 16.28 7.76
CA ASP A 420 -4.07 15.23 8.71
C ASP A 420 -2.53 15.13 8.86
N LEU A 421 -2.08 14.19 9.69
CA LEU A 421 -0.65 14.00 9.98
C LEU A 421 0.11 13.31 8.84
N LEU A 422 -0.57 12.84 7.79
CA LEU A 422 0.02 12.30 6.56
C LEU A 422 0.13 13.38 5.47
N GLY A 423 -0.48 14.57 5.69
CA GLY A 423 -0.50 15.67 4.74
C GLY A 423 -1.77 15.73 3.87
N ASN A 424 -2.74 14.82 4.08
CA ASN A 424 -4.02 14.89 3.39
C ASN A 424 -4.82 16.09 3.84
N MET A 425 -5.23 16.92 2.90
CA MET A 425 -5.89 18.18 3.19
C MET A 425 -7.35 17.96 3.61
N SER A 426 -7.73 18.45 4.78
CA SER A 426 -9.11 18.53 5.26
C SER A 426 -9.73 19.91 5.03
N LYS A 427 -8.90 20.97 4.99
CA LYS A 427 -9.33 22.33 4.69
C LYS A 427 -8.23 23.08 3.93
N ASP A 428 -8.59 23.78 2.87
CA ASP A 428 -7.65 24.63 2.15
C ASP A 428 -7.65 26.09 2.66
N PRO A 429 -6.70 26.94 2.21
CA PRO A 429 -6.63 28.34 2.64
C PRO A 429 -7.85 29.19 2.27
N GLN A 430 -8.64 28.77 1.29
CA GLN A 430 -9.87 29.45 0.86
C GLN A 430 -11.11 29.00 1.66
N GLY A 431 -10.96 28.03 2.56
CA GLY A 431 -12.05 27.53 3.41
C GLY A 431 -12.78 26.31 2.85
N ARG A 432 -12.42 25.81 1.65
CA ARG A 432 -13.00 24.57 1.10
C ARG A 432 -12.63 23.38 1.97
N THR A 433 -13.58 22.49 2.20
CA THR A 433 -13.38 21.29 3.04
C THR A 433 -13.28 20.03 2.19
N PHE A 434 -12.55 19.04 2.71
CA PHE A 434 -12.35 17.76 2.06
C PHE A 434 -12.51 16.66 3.10
N VAL A 435 -13.40 15.70 2.83
CA VAL A 435 -13.72 14.60 3.76
C VAL A 435 -13.36 13.26 3.13
N GLY A 436 -12.59 12.44 3.83
CA GLY A 436 -12.16 11.13 3.37
C GLY A 436 -10.96 11.16 2.43
N ASN A 437 -10.26 12.28 2.31
CA ASN A 437 -9.08 12.42 1.45
C ASN A 437 -7.92 11.56 1.96
N GLN A 438 -7.47 10.59 1.16
CA GLN A 438 -6.35 9.69 1.44
C GLN A 438 -5.41 9.60 0.22
N ILE A 439 -4.99 10.75 -0.29
CA ILE A 439 -3.99 10.82 -1.36
C ILE A 439 -2.63 10.36 -0.84
N PHE A 440 -2.26 10.78 0.38
CA PHE A 440 -1.03 10.39 1.05
C PHE A 440 -1.30 9.28 2.06
N ILE A 441 -0.40 8.30 2.11
CA ILE A 441 -0.52 7.08 2.91
C ILE A 441 0.59 6.96 3.95
N ALA A 442 0.40 6.10 4.94
CA ALA A 442 1.33 5.95 6.06
C ALA A 442 2.65 5.29 5.69
N GLU A 443 2.67 4.46 4.64
CA GLU A 443 3.84 3.68 4.26
C GLU A 443 3.92 3.51 2.75
N TYR A 444 5.09 3.77 2.17
CA TYR A 444 5.37 3.68 0.74
C TYR A 444 6.30 2.50 0.45
N SER A 445 5.91 1.67 -0.52
CA SER A 445 6.75 0.65 -1.15
C SER A 445 6.40 0.55 -2.64
N VAL A 446 7.37 0.21 -3.48
CA VAL A 446 7.12 0.09 -4.93
C VAL A 446 6.09 -1.01 -5.19
N GLY A 447 5.11 -0.70 -6.04
CA GLY A 447 3.99 -1.59 -6.38
C GLY A 447 2.72 -1.35 -5.58
N ARG A 448 2.79 -0.73 -4.39
CA ARG A 448 1.61 -0.47 -3.54
C ARG A 448 0.56 0.34 -4.28
N ARG A 449 -0.72 -0.05 -4.09
CA ARG A 449 -1.91 0.58 -4.70
C ARG A 449 -2.95 0.89 -3.65
N TRP A 450 -3.75 1.92 -3.89
CA TRP A 450 -4.94 2.23 -3.11
C TRP A 450 -5.89 3.11 -3.93
N THR A 451 -7.16 3.08 -3.58
CA THR A 451 -8.19 3.97 -4.10
C THR A 451 -8.60 4.93 -3.01
N THR A 452 -8.66 6.21 -3.32
CA THR A 452 -9.26 7.21 -2.43
C THR A 452 -10.53 7.77 -3.05
N ILE A 453 -11.60 7.80 -2.25
CA ILE A 453 -12.86 8.43 -2.59
C ILE A 453 -13.13 9.48 -1.52
N PHE A 454 -13.20 10.73 -1.93
CA PHE A 454 -13.41 11.83 -1.01
C PHE A 454 -14.38 12.87 -1.58
N ARG A 455 -14.97 13.64 -0.68
CA ARG A 455 -15.83 14.76 -1.02
C ARG A 455 -15.13 16.06 -0.72
N GLY A 456 -15.31 17.03 -1.60
CA GLY A 456 -14.78 18.38 -1.41
C GLY A 456 -15.79 19.43 -1.82
N THR A 457 -15.92 20.48 -1.02
CA THR A 457 -16.73 21.65 -1.38
C THR A 457 -15.97 22.56 -2.34
N ASN A 458 -16.69 23.27 -3.18
CA ASN A 458 -16.14 24.40 -3.93
C ASN A 458 -16.38 25.74 -3.17
N LEU A 459 -16.01 26.87 -3.80
CA LEU A 459 -16.21 28.20 -3.19
C LEU A 459 -17.69 28.63 -3.09
N HIS A 460 -18.61 27.86 -3.63
CA HIS A 460 -20.06 28.08 -3.59
C HIS A 460 -20.77 27.01 -2.75
N ASP A 461 -20.01 26.27 -1.91
CA ASP A 461 -20.47 25.16 -1.08
C ASP A 461 -21.10 23.99 -1.85
N GLU A 462 -20.89 23.93 -3.19
CA GLU A 462 -21.29 22.77 -3.97
C GLU A 462 -20.34 21.62 -3.70
N GLU A 463 -20.88 20.47 -3.34
CA GLU A 463 -20.12 19.26 -3.10
C GLU A 463 -19.69 18.58 -4.40
N ASN A 464 -18.44 18.15 -4.46
CA ASN A 464 -17.88 17.34 -5.53
C ASN A 464 -17.30 16.05 -4.96
N GLU A 465 -17.60 14.94 -5.60
CA GLU A 465 -17.02 13.65 -5.23
C GLU A 465 -15.87 13.30 -6.19
N TRP A 466 -14.75 12.92 -5.60
CA TRP A 466 -13.52 12.54 -6.29
C TRP A 466 -13.26 11.05 -6.07
N THR A 467 -12.87 10.36 -7.13
CA THR A 467 -12.35 8.99 -7.07
C THR A 467 -11.00 8.98 -7.76
N LEU A 468 -9.97 8.52 -7.06
CA LEU A 468 -8.61 8.40 -7.58
C LEU A 468 -8.05 7.03 -7.25
N ASP A 469 -7.53 6.34 -8.25
CA ASP A 469 -6.73 5.13 -8.12
C ASP A 469 -5.25 5.52 -8.18
N LEU A 470 -4.50 5.15 -7.18
CA LEU A 470 -3.10 5.53 -7.00
C LEU A 470 -2.20 4.29 -6.91
N LYS A 471 -0.97 4.43 -7.44
CA LYS A 471 0.06 3.39 -7.40
C LYS A 471 1.44 4.01 -7.19
N VAL A 472 2.24 3.41 -6.32
CA VAL A 472 3.68 3.68 -6.24
C VAL A 472 4.36 2.96 -7.40
N VAL A 473 4.79 3.71 -8.41
CA VAL A 473 5.33 3.13 -9.66
C VAL A 473 6.84 2.94 -9.64
N GLY A 474 7.54 3.60 -8.71
CA GLY A 474 8.99 3.50 -8.61
C GLY A 474 9.56 4.29 -7.44
N ARG A 475 10.85 4.13 -7.23
CA ARG A 475 11.68 4.96 -6.36
C ARG A 475 12.87 5.45 -7.18
N GLU A 476 13.07 6.76 -7.24
CA GLU A 476 14.02 7.40 -8.14
C GLU A 476 14.63 8.67 -7.52
N ALA A 477 15.80 9.06 -7.96
CA ALA A 477 16.34 10.37 -7.64
C ALA A 477 15.50 11.45 -8.32
N HIS A 478 14.89 12.36 -7.55
CA HIS A 478 14.06 13.45 -8.05
C HIS A 478 14.60 14.80 -7.60
N THR A 479 14.85 15.69 -8.56
CA THR A 479 15.43 17.01 -8.31
C THR A 479 14.36 18.09 -8.36
N VAL A 480 14.32 18.90 -7.31
CA VAL A 480 13.50 20.10 -7.16
C VAL A 480 14.39 21.25 -6.69
N PRO A 481 13.95 22.51 -6.66
CA PRO A 481 14.77 23.62 -6.17
C PRO A 481 15.36 23.42 -4.77
N ALA A 482 14.67 22.70 -3.88
CA ALA A 482 15.16 22.37 -2.55
C ALA A 482 16.30 21.35 -2.52
N GLY A 483 16.58 20.66 -3.62
CA GLY A 483 17.64 19.64 -3.71
C GLY A 483 17.22 18.39 -4.45
N THR A 484 18.09 17.37 -4.41
CA THR A 484 17.82 16.04 -4.99
C THR A 484 17.50 15.06 -3.87
N PHE A 485 16.38 14.33 -4.03
CA PHE A 485 15.85 13.38 -3.05
C PHE A 485 15.70 12.00 -3.68
N ASP A 486 15.99 10.96 -2.92
CA ASP A 486 15.58 9.60 -3.27
C ASP A 486 14.09 9.45 -2.93
N ALA A 487 13.23 9.50 -3.93
CA ALA A 487 11.80 9.70 -3.75
C ALA A 487 10.95 8.57 -4.36
N PHE A 488 9.91 8.19 -3.66
CA PHE A 488 8.86 7.35 -4.24
C PHE A 488 8.00 8.19 -5.19
N LYS A 489 7.83 7.68 -6.41
CA LYS A 489 6.96 8.24 -7.43
C LYS A 489 5.60 7.56 -7.39
N VAL A 490 4.56 8.34 -7.19
CA VAL A 490 3.18 7.87 -7.17
C VAL A 490 2.44 8.45 -8.37
N GLN A 491 1.76 7.58 -9.10
CA GLN A 491 0.86 7.98 -10.17
C GLN A 491 -0.58 7.67 -9.79
N GLY A 492 -1.48 8.57 -10.13
CA GLY A 492 -2.89 8.44 -9.89
C GLY A 492 -3.72 8.90 -11.08
N SER A 493 -4.84 8.24 -11.28
CA SER A 493 -5.85 8.64 -12.26
C SER A 493 -7.26 8.45 -11.72
N GLY A 494 -8.20 9.22 -12.18
CA GLY A 494 -9.57 9.12 -11.73
C GLY A 494 -10.47 10.21 -12.28
N TYR A 495 -11.53 10.49 -11.53
CA TYR A 495 -12.60 11.38 -11.99
C TYR A 495 -13.15 12.24 -10.84
N VAL A 496 -13.58 13.47 -11.20
CA VAL A 496 -14.55 14.24 -10.41
C VAL A 496 -15.93 13.77 -10.88
N ARG A 497 -16.56 12.88 -10.10
CA ARG A 497 -17.79 12.19 -10.53
C ARG A 497 -18.94 13.14 -10.82
N THR A 498 -19.15 14.14 -9.98
CA THR A 498 -20.22 15.13 -10.12
C THR A 498 -20.13 15.98 -11.41
N LYS A 499 -18.91 16.13 -11.99
CA LYS A 499 -18.66 16.96 -13.17
C LYS A 499 -18.16 16.18 -14.39
N GLY A 500 -17.89 14.89 -14.24
CA GLY A 500 -17.34 14.03 -15.29
C GLY A 500 -15.94 14.47 -15.76
N PHE A 501 -15.17 15.17 -14.91
CA PHE A 501 -13.82 15.61 -15.25
C PHE A 501 -12.82 14.50 -14.97
N ARG A 502 -11.91 14.25 -15.90
CA ARG A 502 -10.79 13.34 -15.73
C ARG A 502 -9.69 14.01 -14.92
N VAL A 503 -9.11 13.28 -14.00
CA VAL A 503 -8.00 13.73 -13.18
C VAL A 503 -6.80 12.81 -13.42
N GLN A 504 -5.62 13.41 -13.59
CA GLN A 504 -4.34 12.72 -13.56
C GLN A 504 -3.43 13.41 -12.55
N MET A 505 -2.70 12.64 -11.80
CA MET A 505 -1.80 13.11 -10.76
C MET A 505 -0.51 12.30 -10.79
N THR A 506 0.60 12.99 -10.61
CA THR A 506 1.88 12.36 -10.26
C THR A 506 2.46 13.13 -9.10
N TYR A 507 2.94 12.46 -8.06
CA TYR A 507 3.66 13.14 -7.00
C TYR A 507 4.86 12.32 -6.51
N TRP A 508 5.80 13.01 -5.90
CA TRP A 508 7.02 12.45 -5.34
C TRP A 508 7.08 12.75 -3.86
N VAL A 509 7.37 11.71 -3.07
CA VAL A 509 7.53 11.79 -1.62
C VAL A 509 8.87 11.18 -1.21
N ALA A 510 9.54 11.85 -0.29
CA ALA A 510 10.75 11.37 0.38
C ALA A 510 10.48 11.33 1.89
N PRO A 511 9.66 10.35 2.36
CA PRO A 511 9.06 10.41 3.70
C PRO A 511 10.08 10.34 4.83
N ASP A 512 11.27 9.82 4.58
CA ASP A 512 12.41 9.78 5.49
C ASP A 512 13.20 11.10 5.56
N ARG A 513 12.85 12.09 4.71
CA ARG A 513 13.53 13.39 4.62
C ARG A 513 12.62 14.60 4.75
N VAL A 514 11.45 14.53 4.11
CA VAL A 514 10.50 15.65 4.04
C VAL A 514 9.11 15.12 4.35
N ARG A 515 8.47 15.65 5.37
CA ARG A 515 7.14 15.20 5.83
C ARG A 515 6.06 15.34 4.77
N PRO A 516 5.90 16.49 4.07
CA PRO A 516 4.99 16.57 2.94
C PRO A 516 5.65 16.03 1.65
N PHE A 517 4.96 16.17 0.53
CA PHE A 517 5.50 15.83 -0.79
C PHE A 517 6.60 16.82 -1.22
N ILE A 518 7.51 16.36 -2.08
CA ILE A 518 8.57 17.21 -2.67
C ILE A 518 8.18 17.80 -4.02
N ALA A 519 7.39 17.07 -4.82
CA ALA A 519 6.82 17.56 -6.07
C ALA A 519 5.46 16.92 -6.35
N GLN A 520 4.62 17.64 -7.09
CA GLN A 520 3.32 17.17 -7.52
C GLN A 520 2.97 17.76 -8.89
N GLU A 521 2.53 16.91 -9.81
CA GLU A 521 1.87 17.29 -11.06
C GLU A 521 0.40 16.95 -10.98
N PHE A 522 -0.46 17.85 -11.37
CA PHE A 522 -1.90 17.68 -11.30
C PHE A 522 -2.58 18.25 -12.53
N THR A 523 -3.32 17.40 -13.25
CA THR A 523 -4.07 17.81 -14.43
C THR A 523 -5.55 17.47 -14.27
N VAL A 524 -6.40 18.40 -14.65
CA VAL A 524 -7.86 18.21 -14.73
C VAL A 524 -8.31 18.50 -16.16
N GLN A 525 -8.93 17.51 -16.76
CA GLN A 525 -9.46 17.58 -18.11
C GLN A 525 -11.00 17.53 -18.07
N GLY A 526 -11.63 18.56 -18.61
CA GLY A 526 -13.08 18.65 -18.69
C GLY A 526 -13.65 17.87 -19.88
N GLN A 527 -14.97 17.88 -20.00
CA GLN A 527 -15.67 17.33 -21.17
C GLN A 527 -15.17 17.99 -22.46
N GLY A 528 -14.98 17.18 -23.52
CA GLY A 528 -14.42 17.64 -24.78
C GLY A 528 -12.89 17.78 -24.78
N GLY A 529 -12.19 17.22 -23.81
CA GLY A 529 -10.72 17.12 -23.81
C GLY A 529 -9.97 18.41 -23.45
N ARG A 530 -10.65 19.47 -23.03
CA ARG A 530 -10.00 20.74 -22.64
C ARG A 530 -9.39 20.63 -21.25
N TYR A 531 -8.13 20.97 -21.11
CA TYR A 531 -7.46 21.11 -19.83
C TYR A 531 -8.00 22.32 -19.06
N ARG A 532 -8.35 22.11 -17.79
CA ARG A 532 -8.80 23.16 -16.86
C ARG A 532 -7.75 23.51 -15.84
N LYS A 533 -6.82 22.59 -15.60
CA LYS A 533 -5.73 22.78 -14.67
C LYS A 533 -4.56 21.89 -15.07
N THR A 534 -3.35 22.43 -14.97
CA THR A 534 -2.11 21.76 -15.40
C THR A 534 -0.94 22.28 -14.55
N ASP A 535 -1.01 22.08 -13.25
CA ASP A 535 -0.03 22.61 -12.32
C ASP A 535 1.05 21.59 -11.99
N ARG A 536 2.30 22.04 -11.95
CA ARG A 536 3.41 21.40 -11.28
C ARG A 536 3.78 22.22 -10.04
N VAL A 537 3.79 21.59 -8.89
CA VAL A 537 4.15 22.17 -7.59
C VAL A 537 5.46 21.56 -7.13
N GLU A 538 6.47 22.36 -6.83
CA GLU A 538 7.81 21.88 -6.45
C GLU A 538 8.29 22.56 -5.18
N LEU A 539 8.89 21.77 -4.29
CA LEU A 539 9.49 22.26 -3.06
C LEU A 539 10.69 23.16 -3.36
N VAL A 540 10.68 24.38 -2.85
CA VAL A 540 11.76 25.37 -3.03
C VAL A 540 12.68 25.39 -1.82
N ASP A 541 12.12 25.40 -0.63
CA ASP A 541 12.84 25.23 0.62
C ASP A 541 11.94 24.69 1.72
N PHE A 542 12.56 24.15 2.77
CA PHE A 542 11.83 23.69 3.96
C PHE A 542 12.70 23.79 5.20
N ARG A 543 12.04 23.91 6.34
CA ARG A 543 12.64 23.83 7.67
C ARG A 543 11.77 22.92 8.53
N GLN A 544 12.36 21.88 9.08
CA GLN A 544 11.75 20.94 10.03
C GLN A 544 12.53 21.01 11.35
N THR A 545 11.80 21.10 12.47
CA THR A 545 12.38 21.24 13.82
C THR A 545 12.23 19.96 14.64
#